data_804aa01f122acddf55fe40ed4a5e6cc9
#
_entry.id   804aa01f122acddf55fe40ed4a5e6cc9
#
_cell.length_a   1.000
_cell.length_b   1.000
_cell.length_c   1.000
_cell.angle_alpha   90.00
_cell.angle_beta   90.00
_cell.angle_gamma   90.00
#
_symmetry.space_group_name_H-M   'P 1'
#
loop_
_entity.id
_entity.type
_entity.pdbx_description
1 polymer ?
#
loop_
_entity_poly.entity_id
_entity_poly.type
_entity_poly.pdbx_seq_one_letter_code
_entity_poly.pdbx_strand_id
1 'polypeptide(L)'
;MKCLRVRHSFPTLLTLLCISVLLGAGRASAVQFTARTLDGQSITSSELQGNVVLLQFWATWCPVCQRDQAAVDNIEAAFSGRGLVVLAVDDGEPEAVVRAYLQSRPRSCKVALDESRSLAARFGVHSYPHYVVIDRNGDIVASRAGGGGEANLRSLLSHAGLSSRAGTLEARDQGQPSQHGTIEPRMFNVPSTTDKAPAKPLAKTIFVLASGEQFEADHYMLGNGVLHVTVAGQDRDIPLDVLDVKTTLALNHQRGIDLKIPTSTNQIFLAF
;
A
#
# COMPACT_ATOMS: atom_id res chain seq x y z
N MET A 1 -9.78 -86.39 -12.45
CA MET A 1 -10.07 -85.03 -12.95
C MET A 1 -9.98 -84.10 -11.79
N LYS A 2 -8.85 -83.29 -11.67
CA LYS A 2 -8.60 -82.36 -10.58
C LYS A 2 -8.84 -80.99 -11.12
N CYS A 3 -9.87 -80.27 -10.58
CA CYS A 3 -10.13 -78.89 -10.88
C CYS A 3 -9.13 -77.97 -10.14
N LEU A 4 -8.36 -77.21 -10.88
CA LEU A 4 -7.42 -76.19 -10.38
C LEU A 4 -8.18 -74.87 -10.10
N ARG A 5 -8.27 -74.47 -8.85
CA ARG A 5 -8.81 -73.14 -8.44
C ARG A 5 -7.74 -72.08 -8.59
N VAL A 6 -7.92 -71.21 -9.56
CA VAL A 6 -7.12 -70.00 -9.68
C VAL A 6 -7.68 -68.92 -8.72
N ARG A 7 -6.91 -68.55 -7.72
CA ARG A 7 -7.22 -67.43 -6.81
C ARG A 7 -6.72 -66.12 -7.45
N HIS A 8 -7.64 -65.27 -7.86
CA HIS A 8 -7.32 -63.95 -8.29
C HIS A 8 -7.09 -63.06 -7.06
N SER A 9 -5.80 -62.71 -6.81
CA SER A 9 -5.38 -61.70 -5.82
C SER A 9 -5.01 -60.41 -6.57
N PHE A 10 -6.00 -59.61 -6.93
CA PHE A 10 -5.78 -58.25 -7.41
C PHE A 10 -6.84 -57.29 -6.88
N PRO A 11 -6.69 -56.74 -5.64
CA PRO A 11 -7.20 -55.39 -5.44
C PRO A 11 -6.30 -54.44 -4.65
N THR A 12 -5.06 -54.81 -4.25
CA THR A 12 -4.25 -53.96 -3.37
C THR A 12 -3.36 -52.96 -4.07
N LEU A 13 -3.12 -53.09 -5.39
CA LEU A 13 -2.26 -52.16 -6.13
C LEU A 13 -3.01 -50.90 -6.63
N LEU A 14 -4.33 -50.99 -6.79
CA LEU A 14 -5.14 -49.88 -7.30
C LEU A 14 -5.47 -48.85 -6.24
N THR A 15 -5.50 -49.21 -4.95
CA THR A 15 -5.78 -48.30 -3.84
C THR A 15 -4.58 -47.44 -3.45
N LEU A 16 -3.35 -47.91 -3.70
CA LEU A 16 -2.12 -47.10 -3.43
C LEU A 16 -1.89 -46.03 -4.49
N LEU A 17 -2.40 -46.20 -5.71
CA LEU A 17 -2.27 -45.22 -6.78
C LEU A 17 -3.24 -44.02 -6.62
N CYS A 18 -4.41 -44.26 -5.99
CA CYS A 18 -5.38 -43.17 -5.72
C CYS A 18 -5.00 -42.24 -4.57
N ILE A 19 -4.16 -42.68 -3.62
CA ILE A 19 -3.75 -41.88 -2.48
C ILE A 19 -2.67 -40.87 -2.86
N SER A 20 -1.85 -41.12 -3.87
CA SER A 20 -0.81 -40.23 -4.34
C SER A 20 -1.33 -39.04 -5.17
N VAL A 21 -2.56 -39.07 -5.66
CA VAL A 21 -3.15 -37.97 -6.47
C VAL A 21 -3.85 -36.93 -5.61
N LEU A 22 -4.19 -37.22 -4.36
CA LEU A 22 -4.92 -36.31 -3.48
C LEU A 22 -4.02 -35.35 -2.68
N LEU A 23 -2.68 -35.46 -2.75
CA LEU A 23 -1.73 -34.59 -2.07
C LEU A 23 -1.21 -33.41 -2.94
N GLY A 24 -1.73 -33.26 -4.15
CA GLY A 24 -1.50 -32.10 -5.02
C GLY A 24 -2.50 -30.99 -4.77
N ALA A 25 -2.79 -30.62 -3.50
CA ALA A 25 -3.46 -29.38 -3.20
C ALA A 25 -2.55 -28.26 -3.73
N GLY A 26 -2.96 -27.64 -4.84
CA GLY A 26 -2.24 -26.55 -5.49
C GLY A 26 -1.95 -25.48 -4.47
N ARG A 27 -0.69 -25.39 -4.05
CA ARG A 27 -0.21 -24.21 -3.33
C ARG A 27 -0.42 -23.04 -4.29
N ALA A 28 -1.13 -22.03 -3.84
CA ALA A 28 -1.12 -20.76 -4.51
C ALA A 28 0.36 -20.43 -4.83
N SER A 29 0.63 -20.14 -6.11
CA SER A 29 2.02 -19.95 -6.53
C SER A 29 2.47 -18.63 -5.91
N ALA A 30 3.50 -18.67 -5.04
CA ALA A 30 4.11 -17.49 -4.46
C ALA A 30 4.37 -16.43 -5.55
N VAL A 31 4.05 -15.18 -5.26
CA VAL A 31 4.23 -14.10 -6.23
C VAL A 31 5.72 -13.96 -6.58
N GLN A 32 6.03 -14.02 -7.88
CA GLN A 32 7.41 -13.92 -8.37
C GLN A 32 7.66 -12.50 -8.87
N PHE A 33 8.69 -11.84 -8.36
CA PHE A 33 9.14 -10.54 -8.86
C PHE A 33 10.64 -10.35 -8.67
N THR A 34 11.19 -9.40 -9.42
CA THR A 34 12.56 -8.89 -9.25
C THR A 34 12.49 -7.38 -9.22
N ALA A 35 13.16 -6.76 -8.27
CA ALA A 35 13.27 -5.32 -8.14
C ALA A 35 14.75 -4.89 -8.15
N ARG A 36 15.11 -3.90 -8.96
CA ARG A 36 16.43 -3.29 -8.98
C ARG A 36 16.49 -2.17 -7.94
N THR A 37 17.35 -2.28 -6.97
CA THR A 37 17.53 -1.27 -5.93
C THR A 37 18.41 -0.12 -6.38
N LEU A 38 18.33 1.00 -5.66
CA LEU A 38 19.10 2.21 -5.97
C LEU A 38 20.61 2.01 -5.80
N ASP A 39 21.06 1.10 -4.96
CA ASP A 39 22.45 0.68 -4.81
C ASP A 39 22.93 -0.30 -5.89
N GLY A 40 22.08 -0.57 -6.90
CA GLY A 40 22.41 -1.40 -8.06
C GLY A 40 22.23 -2.90 -7.84
N GLN A 41 21.75 -3.33 -6.68
CA GLN A 41 21.46 -4.73 -6.41
C GLN A 41 20.12 -5.14 -7.06
N SER A 42 19.96 -6.44 -7.33
CA SER A 42 18.67 -7.03 -7.69
C SER A 42 18.16 -7.83 -6.50
N ILE A 43 16.94 -7.56 -6.08
CA ILE A 43 16.25 -8.31 -5.03
C ILE A 43 15.16 -9.14 -5.71
N THR A 44 15.16 -10.43 -5.46
CA THR A 44 14.15 -11.36 -5.97
C THR A 44 13.15 -11.73 -4.86
N SER A 45 11.93 -12.05 -5.23
CA SER A 45 10.93 -12.54 -4.27
C SER A 45 11.37 -13.82 -3.55
N SER A 46 12.18 -14.65 -4.20
CA SER A 46 12.71 -15.88 -3.59
C SER A 46 13.73 -15.60 -2.47
N GLU A 47 14.51 -14.53 -2.57
CA GLU A 47 15.44 -14.12 -1.51
C GLU A 47 14.69 -13.54 -0.29
N LEU A 48 13.47 -13.09 -0.48
CA LEU A 48 12.62 -12.52 0.56
C LEU A 48 11.75 -13.57 1.26
N GLN A 49 11.74 -14.82 0.81
CA GLN A 49 10.96 -15.89 1.45
C GLN A 49 11.33 -16.04 2.93
N GLY A 50 10.34 -16.37 3.75
CA GLY A 50 10.47 -16.42 5.20
C GLY A 50 10.31 -15.07 5.91
N ASN A 51 10.35 -13.95 5.18
CA ASN A 51 10.06 -12.62 5.68
C ASN A 51 8.66 -12.18 5.25
N VAL A 52 8.07 -11.27 6.02
CA VAL A 52 6.93 -10.48 5.56
C VAL A 52 7.48 -9.31 4.75
N VAL A 53 6.93 -9.06 3.58
CA VAL A 53 7.38 -7.97 2.71
C VAL A 53 6.29 -6.91 2.62
N LEU A 54 6.65 -5.66 2.89
CA LEU A 54 5.81 -4.50 2.60
C LEU A 54 6.39 -3.79 1.36
N LEU A 55 5.71 -3.90 0.23
CA LEU A 55 5.99 -3.06 -0.93
C LEU A 55 5.21 -1.77 -0.80
N GLN A 56 5.89 -0.63 -0.92
CA GLN A 56 5.28 0.68 -1.09
C GLN A 56 5.59 1.17 -2.49
N PHE A 57 4.61 1.23 -3.37
CA PHE A 57 4.75 1.95 -4.64
C PHE A 57 4.52 3.43 -4.41
N TRP A 58 5.45 4.25 -4.87
CA TRP A 58 5.47 5.68 -4.60
C TRP A 58 6.14 6.45 -5.74
N ALA A 59 6.09 7.78 -5.68
CA ALA A 59 6.85 8.66 -6.56
C ALA A 59 7.33 9.89 -5.78
N THR A 60 8.40 10.54 -6.26
CA THR A 60 8.98 11.72 -5.59
C THR A 60 8.02 12.90 -5.52
N TRP A 61 7.18 13.05 -6.52
CA TRP A 61 6.18 14.10 -6.65
C TRP A 61 4.87 13.82 -5.90
N CYS A 62 4.71 12.63 -5.29
CA CYS A 62 3.48 12.23 -4.61
C CYS A 62 3.39 12.82 -3.18
N PRO A 63 2.52 13.80 -2.90
CA PRO A 63 2.47 14.45 -1.60
C PRO A 63 1.94 13.55 -0.49
N VAL A 64 1.02 12.64 -0.83
CA VAL A 64 0.49 11.66 0.13
C VAL A 64 1.62 10.71 0.54
N CYS A 65 2.46 10.28 -0.41
CA CYS A 65 3.62 9.45 -0.13
C CYS A 65 4.63 10.16 0.79
N GLN A 66 4.84 11.47 0.56
CA GLN A 66 5.73 12.29 1.40
C GLN A 66 5.21 12.41 2.83
N ARG A 67 3.90 12.57 3.03
CA ARG A 67 3.28 12.61 4.37
C ARG A 67 3.33 11.25 5.09
N ASP A 68 3.17 10.15 4.34
CA ASP A 68 3.17 8.81 4.90
C ASP A 68 4.58 8.26 5.17
N GLN A 69 5.64 8.95 4.71
CA GLN A 69 7.01 8.46 4.85
C GLN A 69 7.38 8.14 6.30
N ALA A 70 7.09 9.05 7.23
CA ALA A 70 7.40 8.82 8.64
C ALA A 70 6.68 7.57 9.20
N ALA A 71 5.46 7.30 8.72
CA ALA A 71 4.74 6.09 9.10
C ALA A 71 5.43 4.82 8.59
N VAL A 72 5.94 4.84 7.36
CA VAL A 72 6.70 3.71 6.78
C VAL A 72 8.00 3.48 7.54
N ASP A 73 8.74 4.55 7.86
CA ASP A 73 9.98 4.49 8.63
C ASP A 73 9.74 3.92 10.03
N ASN A 74 8.66 4.35 10.72
CA ASN A 74 8.25 3.82 12.01
C ASN A 74 7.88 2.33 11.95
N ILE A 75 7.19 1.91 10.90
CA ILE A 75 6.84 0.50 10.67
C ILE A 75 8.10 -0.34 10.46
N GLU A 76 9.03 0.12 9.66
CA GLU A 76 10.30 -0.58 9.46
C GLU A 76 11.05 -0.72 10.78
N ALA A 77 11.22 0.38 11.52
CA ALA A 77 11.90 0.36 12.82
C ALA A 77 11.24 -0.59 13.82
N ALA A 78 9.89 -0.65 13.84
CA ALA A 78 9.15 -1.47 14.78
C ALA A 78 9.17 -2.98 14.46
N PHE A 79 9.35 -3.36 13.18
CA PHE A 79 9.14 -4.74 12.73
C PHE A 79 10.33 -5.36 12.00
N SER A 80 11.41 -4.62 11.64
CA SER A 80 12.58 -5.18 10.96
C SER A 80 13.20 -6.34 11.75
N GLY A 81 13.34 -6.21 13.06
CA GLY A 81 13.81 -7.28 13.95
C GLY A 81 12.84 -8.47 14.09
N ARG A 82 11.65 -8.40 13.48
CA ARG A 82 10.59 -9.43 13.50
C ARG A 82 10.36 -10.06 12.14
N GLY A 83 11.28 -9.84 11.20
CA GLY A 83 11.24 -10.38 9.85
C GLY A 83 10.33 -9.59 8.91
N LEU A 84 10.22 -8.28 9.07
CA LEU A 84 9.68 -7.38 8.07
C LEU A 84 10.79 -6.87 7.18
N VAL A 85 10.57 -6.90 5.88
CA VAL A 85 11.35 -6.19 4.87
C VAL A 85 10.46 -5.15 4.20
N VAL A 86 10.87 -3.89 4.24
CA VAL A 86 10.19 -2.80 3.54
C VAL A 86 10.96 -2.48 2.27
N LEU A 87 10.27 -2.44 1.14
CA LEU A 87 10.81 -2.06 -0.16
C LEU A 87 9.97 -0.93 -0.75
N ALA A 88 10.54 0.27 -0.80
CA ALA A 88 9.90 1.42 -1.43
C ALA A 88 10.24 1.42 -2.92
N VAL A 89 9.27 1.07 -3.76
CA VAL A 89 9.41 0.97 -5.21
C VAL A 89 9.00 2.30 -5.83
N ASP A 90 9.98 3.03 -6.36
CA ASP A 90 9.70 4.22 -7.16
C ASP A 90 9.16 3.79 -8.52
N ASP A 91 8.02 4.36 -8.92
CA ASP A 91 7.28 3.90 -10.08
C ASP A 91 7.31 4.95 -11.22
N GLY A 92 8.17 4.69 -12.18
CA GLY A 92 8.20 5.39 -13.47
C GLY A 92 9.11 6.60 -13.53
N GLU A 93 9.92 6.88 -12.51
CA GLU A 93 10.84 8.02 -12.52
C GLU A 93 12.27 7.58 -12.87
N PRO A 94 13.04 8.43 -13.58
CA PRO A 94 14.46 8.17 -13.81
C PRO A 94 15.26 8.10 -12.51
N GLU A 95 16.23 7.18 -12.44
CA GLU A 95 17.08 7.01 -11.26
C GLU A 95 17.69 8.32 -10.73
N ALA A 96 18.10 9.23 -11.63
CA ALA A 96 18.70 10.51 -11.25
C ALA A 96 17.73 11.40 -10.45
N VAL A 97 16.43 11.38 -10.78
CA VAL A 97 15.38 12.13 -10.07
C VAL A 97 15.21 11.58 -8.67
N VAL A 98 15.10 10.26 -8.56
CA VAL A 98 14.93 9.58 -7.26
C VAL A 98 16.15 9.82 -6.36
N ARG A 99 17.36 9.72 -6.90
CA ARG A 99 18.60 10.00 -6.15
C ARG A 99 18.64 11.44 -5.64
N ALA A 100 18.32 12.41 -6.48
CA ALA A 100 18.31 13.83 -6.09
C ALA A 100 17.29 14.10 -4.97
N TYR A 101 16.10 13.51 -5.06
CA TYR A 101 15.08 13.60 -4.03
C TYR A 101 15.56 13.03 -2.68
N LEU A 102 16.16 11.83 -2.70
CA LEU A 102 16.59 11.14 -1.49
C LEU A 102 17.79 11.79 -0.80
N GLN A 103 18.57 12.64 -1.49
CA GLN A 103 19.62 13.45 -0.84
C GLN A 103 19.06 14.38 0.24
N SER A 104 17.88 14.96 0.01
CA SER A 104 17.23 15.86 0.97
C SER A 104 16.20 15.18 1.87
N ARG A 105 15.73 14.00 1.46
CA ARG A 105 14.68 13.21 2.15
C ARG A 105 15.06 11.74 2.19
N PRO A 106 16.06 11.36 2.99
CA PRO A 106 16.52 9.98 3.07
C PRO A 106 15.39 9.08 3.63
N ARG A 107 15.41 7.81 3.20
CA ARG A 107 14.53 6.77 3.72
C ARG A 107 15.32 5.75 4.52
N SER A 108 14.71 5.15 5.54
CA SER A 108 15.31 4.05 6.30
C SER A 108 15.27 2.75 5.51
N CYS A 109 14.20 2.54 4.73
CA CYS A 109 13.99 1.33 3.96
C CYS A 109 14.76 1.30 2.64
N LYS A 110 14.89 0.11 2.07
CA LYS A 110 15.46 -0.05 0.72
C LYS A 110 14.57 0.59 -0.33
N VAL A 111 15.20 1.30 -1.27
CA VAL A 111 14.50 1.90 -2.40
C VAL A 111 14.82 1.10 -3.66
N ALA A 112 13.80 0.69 -4.39
CA ALA A 112 13.89 0.08 -5.70
C ALA A 112 13.33 1.00 -6.78
N LEU A 113 13.74 0.77 -8.01
CA LEU A 113 13.35 1.53 -9.19
C LEU A 113 12.52 0.64 -10.13
N ASP A 114 11.39 1.14 -10.55
CA ASP A 114 10.53 0.54 -11.59
C ASP A 114 10.29 1.54 -12.73
N GLU A 115 11.38 1.99 -13.36
CA GLU A 115 11.31 2.99 -14.46
C GLU A 115 10.36 2.57 -15.59
N SER A 116 10.24 1.27 -15.84
CA SER A 116 9.35 0.71 -16.86
C SER A 116 7.90 0.54 -16.41
N ARG A 117 7.62 0.72 -15.11
CA ARG A 117 6.31 0.48 -14.48
C ARG A 117 5.83 -0.97 -14.57
N SER A 118 6.72 -1.89 -14.89
CA SER A 118 6.39 -3.30 -15.07
C SER A 118 6.03 -3.99 -13.77
N LEU A 119 6.69 -3.62 -12.67
CA LEU A 119 6.41 -4.14 -11.35
C LEU A 119 5.08 -3.57 -10.83
N ALA A 120 4.85 -2.27 -10.98
CA ALA A 120 3.60 -1.63 -10.64
C ALA A 120 2.41 -2.26 -11.39
N ALA A 121 2.54 -2.46 -12.70
CA ALA A 121 1.51 -3.12 -13.51
C ALA A 121 1.22 -4.55 -13.01
N ARG A 122 2.27 -5.31 -12.64
CA ARG A 122 2.13 -6.68 -12.11
C ARG A 122 1.32 -6.73 -10.80
N PHE A 123 1.46 -5.72 -9.95
CA PHE A 123 0.74 -5.61 -8.68
C PHE A 123 -0.57 -4.83 -8.78
N GLY A 124 -0.99 -4.42 -9.98
CA GLY A 124 -2.23 -3.69 -10.21
C GLY A 124 -2.22 -2.30 -9.58
N VAL A 125 -1.06 -1.64 -9.60
CA VAL A 125 -0.91 -0.30 -9.03
C VAL A 125 -1.43 0.73 -10.00
N HIS A 126 -2.41 1.52 -9.55
CA HIS A 126 -3.04 2.59 -10.35
C HIS A 126 -2.97 3.96 -9.67
N SER A 127 -2.60 4.02 -8.39
CA SER A 127 -2.51 5.27 -7.61
C SER A 127 -1.46 5.16 -6.51
N TYR A 128 -0.99 6.30 -5.97
CA TYR A 128 0.07 6.35 -4.96
C TYR A 128 -0.36 7.07 -3.68
N PRO A 129 0.21 6.65 -2.53
CA PRO A 129 0.97 5.42 -2.35
C PRO A 129 0.10 4.19 -2.55
N HIS A 130 0.69 3.09 -2.99
CA HIS A 130 0.02 1.80 -3.00
C HIS A 130 0.86 0.81 -2.17
N TYR A 131 0.21 0.13 -1.27
CA TYR A 131 0.85 -0.81 -0.36
C TYR A 131 0.43 -2.24 -0.68
N VAL A 132 1.39 -3.15 -0.75
CA VAL A 132 1.15 -4.58 -0.91
C VAL A 132 1.89 -5.31 0.20
N VAL A 133 1.21 -6.21 0.90
CA VAL A 133 1.80 -7.07 1.92
C VAL A 133 1.86 -8.49 1.40
N ILE A 134 3.08 -9.04 1.41
CA ILE A 134 3.36 -10.43 1.05
C ILE A 134 3.77 -11.15 2.32
N ASP A 135 3.19 -12.29 2.59
CA ASP A 135 3.49 -13.10 3.77
C ASP A 135 4.78 -13.91 3.62
N ARG A 136 5.13 -14.67 4.65
CA ARG A 136 6.34 -15.50 4.68
C ARG A 136 6.37 -16.62 3.64
N ASN A 137 5.20 -17.01 3.13
CA ASN A 137 5.06 -18.03 2.08
C ASN A 137 5.23 -17.44 0.67
N GLY A 138 5.23 -16.10 0.56
CA GLY A 138 5.26 -15.38 -0.70
C GLY A 138 3.87 -15.09 -1.28
N ASP A 139 2.80 -15.24 -0.49
CA ASP A 139 1.45 -14.94 -0.92
C ASP A 139 1.07 -13.49 -0.60
N ILE A 140 0.38 -12.84 -1.54
CA ILE A 140 -0.19 -11.50 -1.30
C ILE A 140 -1.37 -11.64 -0.34
N VAL A 141 -1.26 -11.08 0.86
CA VAL A 141 -2.30 -11.19 1.90
C VAL A 141 -3.05 -9.88 2.13
N ALA A 142 -2.53 -8.77 1.68
CA ALA A 142 -3.21 -7.48 1.72
C ALA A 142 -2.69 -6.54 0.64
N SER A 143 -3.57 -5.68 0.14
CA SER A 143 -3.23 -4.61 -0.81
C SER A 143 -4.13 -3.40 -0.55
N ARG A 144 -3.57 -2.19 -0.66
CA ARG A 144 -4.31 -0.95 -0.41
C ARG A 144 -3.72 0.21 -1.18
N ALA A 145 -4.60 0.96 -1.85
CA ALA A 145 -4.29 2.25 -2.43
C ALA A 145 -4.53 3.39 -1.42
N GLY A 146 -3.77 4.48 -1.57
CA GLY A 146 -3.88 5.68 -0.75
C GLY A 146 -3.13 5.61 0.57
N GLY A 147 -2.88 6.79 1.13
CA GLY A 147 -2.25 6.94 2.43
C GLY A 147 -3.18 6.54 3.58
N GLY A 148 -2.66 6.53 4.77
CA GLY A 148 -3.46 6.22 5.96
C GLY A 148 -2.64 6.12 7.23
N GLY A 149 -1.37 6.46 7.14
CA GLY A 149 -0.46 6.51 8.27
C GLY A 149 -0.17 5.17 8.91
N GLU A 150 0.48 5.22 10.05
CA GLU A 150 1.01 4.05 10.74
C GLU A 150 -0.06 3.04 11.18
N ALA A 151 -1.22 3.51 11.63
CA ALA A 151 -2.30 2.64 12.06
C ALA A 151 -2.81 1.72 10.95
N ASN A 152 -2.96 2.28 9.75
CA ASN A 152 -3.37 1.50 8.58
C ASN A 152 -2.28 0.51 8.13
N LEU A 153 -1.01 0.90 8.17
CA LEU A 153 0.10 -0.01 7.86
C LEU A 153 0.18 -1.17 8.85
N ARG A 154 -0.02 -0.90 10.15
CA ARG A 154 -0.11 -1.96 11.17
C ARG A 154 -1.28 -2.90 10.92
N SER A 155 -2.44 -2.37 10.51
CA SER A 155 -3.60 -3.19 10.13
C SER A 155 -3.28 -4.09 8.93
N LEU A 156 -2.64 -3.56 7.88
CA LEU A 156 -2.23 -4.35 6.73
C LEU A 156 -1.26 -5.48 7.12
N LEU A 157 -0.25 -5.18 7.94
CA LEU A 157 0.74 -6.15 8.39
C LEU A 157 0.16 -7.24 9.30
N SER A 158 -0.95 -6.97 9.97
CA SER A 158 -1.64 -7.98 10.79
C SER A 158 -2.14 -9.17 9.97
N HIS A 159 -2.47 -8.97 8.68
CA HIS A 159 -2.85 -10.05 7.76
C HIS A 159 -1.69 -11.02 7.49
N ALA A 160 -0.44 -10.55 7.64
CA ALA A 160 0.76 -11.41 7.55
C ALA A 160 1.25 -11.90 8.92
N GLY A 161 0.45 -11.75 9.98
CA GLY A 161 0.81 -12.17 11.34
C GLY A 161 1.77 -11.23 12.08
N LEU A 162 2.03 -10.01 11.55
CA LEU A 162 2.80 -8.98 12.24
C LEU A 162 1.84 -8.02 12.96
N SER A 163 1.41 -8.38 14.16
CA SER A 163 0.64 -7.48 15.03
C SER A 163 1.54 -6.85 16.09
N SER A 164 1.19 -5.65 16.54
CA SER A 164 1.75 -5.13 17.78
C SER A 164 1.29 -6.03 18.91
N ARG A 165 2.14 -6.90 19.43
CA ARG A 165 1.91 -7.38 20.79
C ARG A 165 2.10 -6.16 21.68
N ALA A 166 1.02 -5.53 22.10
CA ALA A 166 1.02 -4.87 23.38
C ALA A 166 1.52 -5.93 24.35
N GLY A 167 2.67 -5.68 24.99
CA GLY A 167 3.20 -6.60 26.00
C GLY A 167 2.12 -6.80 27.06
N THR A 168 1.42 -7.91 26.98
CA THR A 168 0.78 -8.48 28.13
C THR A 168 1.96 -9.00 28.96
N LEU A 169 2.52 -8.13 29.78
CA LEU A 169 3.19 -8.58 30.98
C LEU A 169 2.09 -9.31 31.72
N GLU A 170 2.17 -10.65 31.69
CA GLU A 170 1.51 -11.46 32.69
C GLU A 170 1.96 -10.93 34.04
N ALA A 171 1.10 -10.10 34.64
CA ALA A 171 1.19 -9.79 36.05
C ALA A 171 1.03 -11.12 36.77
N ARG A 172 2.17 -11.72 37.18
CA ARG A 172 2.17 -12.68 38.28
C ARG A 172 1.56 -11.95 39.47
N ASP A 173 0.35 -12.39 39.78
CA ASP A 173 -0.29 -12.14 41.03
C ASP A 173 0.68 -12.52 42.19
N GLN A 174 1.17 -11.50 42.88
CA GLN A 174 1.61 -11.61 44.26
C GLN A 174 1.02 -10.40 44.96
N GLY A 175 -0.02 -10.68 45.69
CA GLY A 175 -0.70 -9.73 46.55
C GLY A 175 0.24 -9.08 47.57
N GLN A 176 0.07 -7.76 47.70
CA GLN A 176 0.17 -7.10 49.00
C GLN A 176 -0.54 -5.74 48.92
N PRO A 177 -1.36 -5.38 49.89
CA PRO A 177 -2.07 -4.11 49.91
C PRO A 177 -1.29 -3.02 50.66
N SER A 178 -1.62 -1.79 50.34
CA SER A 178 -1.42 -0.53 51.08
C SER A 178 -0.40 0.43 50.45
N GLN A 179 -0.76 1.60 50.16
CA GLN A 179 -1.16 2.76 50.90
C GLN A 179 -1.39 3.96 49.97
N HIS A 180 -2.37 4.74 50.29
CA HIS A 180 -2.73 6.02 49.74
C HIS A 180 -1.55 6.98 49.65
N GLY A 181 -1.33 7.51 48.46
CA GLY A 181 -0.57 8.74 48.19
C GLY A 181 -1.30 9.49 47.11
N THR A 182 -2.14 10.46 47.50
CA THR A 182 -2.79 11.40 46.62
C THR A 182 -1.73 12.30 45.98
N ILE A 183 -1.43 12.11 44.70
CA ILE A 183 -0.61 13.02 43.93
C ILE A 183 -1.57 13.83 43.05
N GLU A 184 -1.76 15.08 43.41
CA GLU A 184 -2.44 16.08 42.59
C GLU A 184 -1.73 16.21 41.23
N PRO A 185 -2.48 16.25 40.09
CA PRO A 185 -1.88 16.55 38.81
C PRO A 185 -1.52 18.02 38.71
N ARG A 186 -0.22 18.30 38.69
CA ARG A 186 0.28 19.65 38.29
C ARG A 186 -0.13 19.90 36.84
N MET A 187 -1.08 20.77 36.64
CA MET A 187 -1.38 21.35 35.35
C MET A 187 -0.18 22.14 34.85
N PHE A 188 0.50 21.62 33.83
CA PHE A 188 1.39 22.47 33.02
C PHE A 188 0.50 23.28 32.09
N ASN A 189 0.42 24.59 32.40
CA ASN A 189 -0.14 25.57 31.48
C ASN A 189 0.78 25.68 30.26
N VAL A 190 0.40 25.06 29.16
CA VAL A 190 0.94 25.34 27.84
C VAL A 190 0.13 26.53 27.31
N PRO A 191 0.74 27.64 26.92
CA PRO A 191 -0.01 28.74 26.34
C PRO A 191 -0.59 28.29 25.00
N SER A 192 -1.91 28.25 24.94
CA SER A 192 -2.67 28.05 23.71
C SER A 192 -2.52 29.27 22.81
N THR A 193 -1.58 29.23 21.88
CA THR A 193 -1.63 30.11 20.71
C THR A 193 -2.59 29.53 19.70
N THR A 194 -3.88 29.70 19.96
CA THR A 194 -4.95 29.42 19.00
C THR A 194 -5.51 30.74 18.52
N ASP A 195 -4.86 31.29 17.49
CA ASP A 195 -5.52 32.20 16.56
C ASP A 195 -5.10 31.79 15.15
N LYS A 196 -5.61 30.65 14.71
CA LYS A 196 -5.71 30.33 13.29
C LYS A 196 -7.19 30.43 12.96
N ALA A 197 -7.55 31.52 12.27
CA ALA A 197 -8.88 31.69 11.70
C ALA A 197 -9.30 30.39 10.99
N PRO A 198 -10.58 29.98 11.06
CA PRO A 198 -11.04 28.77 10.39
C PRO A 198 -10.70 28.88 8.91
N ALA A 199 -9.86 27.98 8.43
CA ALA A 199 -9.53 27.88 7.02
C ALA A 199 -10.86 27.72 6.26
N LYS A 200 -11.14 28.64 5.34
CA LYS A 200 -12.30 28.57 4.44
C LYS A 200 -12.28 27.19 3.79
N PRO A 201 -13.38 26.42 3.81
CA PRO A 201 -13.43 25.12 3.15
C PRO A 201 -12.98 25.32 1.69
N LEU A 202 -12.00 24.55 1.24
CA LEU A 202 -11.57 24.56 -0.15
C LEU A 202 -12.78 24.18 -1.01
N ALA A 203 -13.05 24.99 -2.04
CA ALA A 203 -14.15 24.71 -2.94
C ALA A 203 -13.86 23.40 -3.70
N LYS A 204 -14.81 22.47 -3.68
CA LYS A 204 -14.69 21.20 -4.40
C LYS A 204 -14.54 21.44 -5.89
N THR A 205 -13.69 20.68 -6.54
CA THR A 205 -13.50 20.73 -7.99
C THR A 205 -14.61 19.98 -8.70
N ILE A 206 -15.20 20.58 -9.73
CA ILE A 206 -16.23 19.94 -10.56
C ILE A 206 -15.59 19.31 -11.79
N PHE A 207 -15.94 18.07 -12.07
CA PHE A 207 -15.61 17.40 -13.32
C PHE A 207 -16.88 17.09 -14.11
N VAL A 208 -16.80 17.26 -15.42
CA VAL A 208 -17.90 17.02 -16.36
C VAL A 208 -17.44 15.99 -17.39
N LEU A 209 -18.20 14.93 -17.55
CA LEU A 209 -17.95 13.91 -18.57
C LEU A 209 -18.60 14.33 -19.90
N ALA A 210 -18.11 13.79 -21.00
CA ALA A 210 -18.70 13.97 -22.33
C ALA A 210 -20.16 13.49 -22.41
N SER A 211 -20.57 12.62 -21.51
CA SER A 211 -21.98 12.19 -21.32
C SER A 211 -22.88 13.26 -20.70
N GLY A 212 -22.31 14.35 -20.17
CA GLY A 212 -23.02 15.37 -19.38
C GLY A 212 -23.11 15.06 -17.89
N GLU A 213 -22.63 13.89 -17.41
CA GLU A 213 -22.54 13.59 -15.98
C GLU A 213 -21.56 14.57 -15.31
N GLN A 214 -21.96 15.12 -14.14
CA GLN A 214 -21.13 16.01 -13.35
C GLN A 214 -20.96 15.42 -11.95
N PHE A 215 -19.74 15.57 -11.40
CA PHE A 215 -19.45 15.18 -10.02
C PHE A 215 -18.45 16.13 -9.38
N GLU A 216 -18.48 16.23 -8.07
CA GLU A 216 -17.56 17.03 -7.27
C GLU A 216 -16.53 16.13 -6.58
N ALA A 217 -15.27 16.60 -6.55
CA ALA A 217 -14.18 15.93 -5.87
C ALA A 217 -13.45 16.87 -4.93
N ASP A 218 -13.12 16.37 -3.75
CA ASP A 218 -12.27 17.06 -2.76
C ASP A 218 -10.79 16.84 -3.10
N HIS A 219 -10.47 15.65 -3.63
CA HIS A 219 -9.11 15.25 -4.00
C HIS A 219 -9.13 14.54 -5.35
N TYR A 220 -8.20 14.90 -6.20
CA TYR A 220 -8.04 14.24 -7.49
C TYR A 220 -6.59 14.30 -7.97
N MET A 221 -6.25 13.42 -8.87
CA MET A 221 -4.98 13.39 -9.58
C MET A 221 -5.23 13.23 -11.08
N LEU A 222 -4.61 14.08 -11.87
CA LEU A 222 -4.63 14.04 -13.34
C LEU A 222 -3.25 13.62 -13.82
N GLY A 223 -3.14 12.47 -14.44
CA GLY A 223 -1.87 11.99 -14.96
C GLY A 223 -2.02 10.80 -15.89
N ASN A 224 -1.08 10.61 -16.78
CA ASN A 224 -1.06 9.47 -17.73
C ASN A 224 -2.34 9.29 -18.55
N GLY A 225 -3.07 10.38 -18.85
CA GLY A 225 -4.33 10.31 -19.58
C GLY A 225 -5.52 9.84 -18.76
N VAL A 226 -5.40 9.77 -17.41
CA VAL A 226 -6.47 9.34 -16.50
C VAL A 226 -6.67 10.37 -15.39
N LEU A 227 -7.93 10.63 -15.05
CA LEU A 227 -8.35 11.33 -13.85
C LEU A 227 -8.64 10.28 -12.75
N HIS A 228 -7.81 10.24 -11.74
CA HIS A 228 -8.05 9.47 -10.52
C HIS A 228 -8.77 10.36 -9.52
N VAL A 229 -9.92 9.93 -9.03
CA VAL A 229 -10.77 10.76 -8.17
C VAL A 229 -11.54 9.91 -7.17
N THR A 230 -11.67 10.41 -5.94
CA THR A 230 -12.54 9.81 -4.93
C THR A 230 -13.85 10.58 -4.88
N VAL A 231 -14.95 9.93 -5.22
CA VAL A 231 -16.31 10.49 -5.19
C VAL A 231 -17.15 9.70 -4.19
N ALA A 232 -17.70 10.38 -3.20
CA ALA A 232 -18.51 9.76 -2.15
C ALA A 232 -17.82 8.54 -1.47
N GLY A 233 -16.49 8.60 -1.31
CA GLY A 233 -15.69 7.54 -0.69
C GLY A 233 -15.37 6.36 -1.60
N GLN A 234 -15.70 6.45 -2.89
CA GLN A 234 -15.35 5.45 -3.90
C GLN A 234 -14.31 6.02 -4.86
N ASP A 235 -13.25 5.27 -5.09
CA ASP A 235 -12.22 5.63 -6.07
C ASP A 235 -12.72 5.30 -7.49
N ARG A 236 -12.57 6.28 -8.39
CA ARG A 236 -12.94 6.17 -9.81
C ARG A 236 -11.76 6.59 -10.68
N ASP A 237 -11.46 5.77 -11.67
CA ASP A 237 -10.48 6.04 -12.71
C ASP A 237 -11.23 6.41 -13.99
N ILE A 238 -11.06 7.64 -14.44
CA ILE A 238 -11.79 8.21 -15.58
C ILE A 238 -10.79 8.59 -16.64
N PRO A 239 -10.80 7.97 -17.83
CA PRO A 239 -9.95 8.37 -18.92
C PRO A 239 -10.20 9.84 -19.31
N LEU A 240 -9.14 10.61 -19.63
CA LEU A 240 -9.27 12.02 -19.95
C LEU A 240 -9.99 12.27 -21.29
N ASP A 241 -10.05 11.29 -22.16
CA ASP A 241 -10.78 11.36 -23.44
C ASP A 241 -12.31 11.37 -23.28
N VAL A 242 -12.82 10.86 -22.15
CA VAL A 242 -14.26 10.95 -21.80
C VAL A 242 -14.60 12.19 -20.96
N LEU A 243 -13.62 13.04 -20.62
CA LEU A 243 -13.81 14.26 -19.86
C LEU A 243 -14.14 15.43 -20.80
N ASP A 244 -15.24 16.16 -20.55
CA ASP A 244 -15.46 17.46 -21.18
C ASP A 244 -14.55 18.50 -20.53
N VAL A 245 -13.32 18.56 -21.03
CA VAL A 245 -12.28 19.46 -20.53
C VAL A 245 -12.72 20.92 -20.57
N LYS A 246 -13.38 21.34 -21.64
CA LYS A 246 -13.79 22.74 -21.83
C LYS A 246 -14.81 23.17 -20.77
N THR A 247 -15.86 22.38 -20.59
CA THR A 247 -16.90 22.65 -19.59
C THR A 247 -16.35 22.52 -18.17
N THR A 248 -15.52 21.51 -17.92
CA THR A 248 -14.83 21.32 -16.63
C THR A 248 -14.00 22.55 -16.26
N LEU A 249 -13.16 23.06 -17.15
CA LEU A 249 -12.34 24.25 -16.89
C LEU A 249 -13.20 25.49 -16.67
N ALA A 250 -14.24 25.70 -17.50
CA ALA A 250 -15.11 26.87 -17.41
C ALA A 250 -15.85 26.94 -16.07
N LEU A 251 -16.43 25.82 -15.61
CA LEU A 251 -17.16 25.76 -14.33
C LEU A 251 -16.24 26.00 -13.14
N ASN A 252 -15.04 25.42 -13.15
CA ASN A 252 -14.09 25.62 -12.05
C ASN A 252 -13.54 27.05 -12.01
N HIS A 253 -13.24 27.63 -13.16
CA HIS A 253 -12.81 29.02 -13.25
C HIS A 253 -13.86 30.01 -12.70
N GLN A 254 -15.17 29.80 -12.99
CA GLN A 254 -16.25 30.60 -12.42
C GLN A 254 -16.30 30.51 -10.88
N ARG A 255 -15.82 29.42 -10.30
CA ARG A 255 -15.73 29.19 -8.84
C ARG A 255 -14.41 29.68 -8.25
N GLY A 256 -13.54 30.29 -9.06
CA GLY A 256 -12.22 30.77 -8.62
C GLY A 256 -11.17 29.65 -8.48
N ILE A 257 -11.41 28.49 -9.09
CA ILE A 257 -10.48 27.35 -9.11
C ILE A 257 -9.72 27.37 -10.44
N ASP A 258 -8.41 27.57 -10.38
CA ASP A 258 -7.52 27.49 -11.57
C ASP A 258 -7.11 26.04 -11.81
N LEU A 259 -8.02 25.27 -12.41
CA LEU A 259 -7.78 23.87 -12.74
C LEU A 259 -6.88 23.77 -13.98
N LYS A 260 -5.79 23.03 -13.88
CA LYS A 260 -4.90 22.71 -15.01
C LYS A 260 -5.07 21.25 -15.41
N ILE A 261 -5.36 21.02 -16.68
CA ILE A 261 -5.49 19.67 -17.24
C ILE A 261 -4.28 19.42 -18.16
N PRO A 262 -3.60 18.25 -18.04
CA PRO A 262 -2.45 17.92 -18.87
C PRO A 262 -2.84 17.92 -20.36
N THR A 263 -2.04 18.60 -21.18
CA THR A 263 -2.17 18.56 -22.65
C THR A 263 -1.30 17.49 -23.30
N SER A 264 -0.46 16.81 -22.49
CA SER A 264 0.38 15.70 -22.93
C SER A 264 0.40 14.58 -21.86
N THR A 265 0.62 13.35 -22.29
CA THR A 265 0.67 12.14 -21.45
C THR A 265 1.74 12.19 -20.35
N ASN A 266 2.74 13.08 -20.46
CA ASN A 266 3.85 13.19 -19.51
C ASN A 266 3.68 14.30 -18.48
N GLN A 267 2.53 14.97 -18.42
CA GLN A 267 2.24 16.02 -17.43
C GLN A 267 1.27 15.48 -16.37
N ILE A 268 1.57 15.78 -15.11
CA ILE A 268 0.72 15.40 -13.98
C ILE A 268 0.36 16.68 -13.23
N PHE A 269 -0.93 16.86 -12.96
CA PHE A 269 -1.43 17.94 -12.12
C PHE A 269 -2.16 17.38 -10.90
N LEU A 270 -1.86 17.97 -9.76
CA LEU A 270 -2.45 17.61 -8.47
C LEU A 270 -3.17 18.83 -7.92
N ALA A 271 -4.36 18.63 -7.37
CA ALA A 271 -5.03 19.63 -6.55
C ALA A 271 -5.36 19.04 -5.18
N PHE A 272 -5.21 19.88 -4.17
CA PHE A 272 -5.39 19.57 -2.75
C PHE A 272 -6.49 20.43 -2.19
#